data_01b755f99098102c447aab8d0bb43198
#
_entry.id   01b755f99098102c447aab8d0bb43198
#
_cell.length_a   1.000
_cell.length_b   1.000
_cell.length_c   1.000
_cell.angle_alpha   90.00
_cell.angle_beta   90.00
_cell.angle_gamma   90.00
#
_symmetry.space_group_name_H-M   'P 1'
#
loop_
_entity.id
_entity.type
_entity.pdbx_description
1 polymer ?
#
loop_
_entity_poly.entity_id
_entity_poly.type
_entity_poly.pdbx_seq_one_letter_code
_entity_poly.pdbx_strand_id
1 'polypeptide(L)'
;MWRSAASNALTFLILVFLLIGALALWGQAQYFGAGPLSEAKCLLVDRGQTMRKLSQKLDEMGALSQPAIFRIGSEYENKTAQLKAGSFLIPQGSSMREIADIVTRGGANTCGTEIVFRLGINSTQAQIREMDPVTQKLIEIDSFDLSLAPPAAYKKAVALPGLRFRLTMAEGITSWQVVEALSNIDILTGDILEIPAEGSLATISYELRNGDTRTGLLQRMIQTQESYLSEAWALRAEGLPLSTPQEALILASIIEKETAMAAERR
;
A
#
# COMPACT_ATOMS: atom_id res chain seq x y z
N MET A 1 -9.99 44.69 53.45
CA MET A 1 -10.75 44.17 52.27
C MET A 1 -9.88 43.83 51.09
N TRP A 2 -8.89 44.62 50.63
CA TRP A 2 -8.05 44.33 49.48
C TRP A 2 -7.12 43.07 49.62
N ARG A 3 -6.58 42.85 50.85
CA ARG A 3 -5.69 41.71 51.14
C ARG A 3 -6.43 40.34 51.06
N SER A 4 -7.67 40.30 51.51
CA SER A 4 -8.50 39.10 51.42
C SER A 4 -8.98 38.82 49.98
N ALA A 5 -9.30 39.87 49.23
CA ALA A 5 -9.65 39.73 47.80
C ALA A 5 -8.46 39.23 46.94
N ALA A 6 -7.26 39.76 47.19
CA ALA A 6 -6.04 39.32 46.49
C ALA A 6 -5.67 37.86 46.84
N SER A 7 -5.82 37.46 48.12
CA SER A 7 -5.59 36.09 48.55
C SER A 7 -6.56 35.09 47.88
N ASN A 8 -7.86 35.45 47.85
CA ASN A 8 -8.87 34.60 47.19
C ASN A 8 -8.64 34.49 45.66
N ALA A 9 -8.26 35.61 45.01
CA ALA A 9 -7.93 35.60 43.58
C ALA A 9 -6.71 34.71 43.26
N LEU A 10 -5.66 34.78 44.11
CA LEU A 10 -4.47 33.92 43.95
C LEU A 10 -4.83 32.44 44.13
N THR A 11 -5.61 32.13 45.17
CA THR A 11 -6.07 30.74 45.40
C THR A 11 -6.91 30.22 44.24
N PHE A 12 -7.83 31.02 43.71
CA PHE A 12 -8.62 30.69 42.55
C PHE A 12 -7.74 30.43 41.32
N LEU A 13 -6.75 31.27 41.09
CA LEU A 13 -5.83 31.15 39.96
C LEU A 13 -5.00 29.87 40.07
N ILE A 14 -4.51 29.50 41.25
CA ILE A 14 -3.81 28.25 41.52
C ILE A 14 -4.72 27.05 41.24
N LEU A 15 -5.97 27.07 41.69
CA LEU A 15 -6.93 25.99 41.45
C LEU A 15 -7.22 25.83 39.95
N VAL A 16 -7.36 26.93 39.20
CA VAL A 16 -7.55 26.91 37.76
C VAL A 16 -6.32 26.30 37.04
N PHE A 17 -5.09 26.69 37.45
CA PHE A 17 -3.87 26.09 36.87
C PHE A 17 -3.76 24.59 37.18
N LEU A 18 -4.08 24.16 38.39
CA LEU A 18 -4.09 22.74 38.75
C LEU A 18 -5.13 21.96 37.94
N LEU A 19 -6.32 22.53 37.72
CA LEU A 19 -7.37 21.93 36.93
C LEU A 19 -6.94 21.80 35.45
N ILE A 20 -6.37 22.87 34.88
CA ILE A 20 -5.84 22.84 33.49
C ILE A 20 -4.72 21.80 33.36
N GLY A 21 -3.79 21.76 34.32
CA GLY A 21 -2.73 20.77 34.37
C GLY A 21 -3.25 19.33 34.43
N ALA A 22 -4.24 19.09 35.31
CA ALA A 22 -4.87 17.76 35.40
C ALA A 22 -5.60 17.36 34.11
N LEU A 23 -6.32 18.29 33.49
CA LEU A 23 -6.97 18.05 32.18
C LEU A 23 -5.96 17.76 31.06
N ALA A 24 -4.84 18.48 31.03
CA ALA A 24 -3.78 18.25 30.05
C ALA A 24 -3.14 16.86 30.24
N LEU A 25 -2.81 16.48 31.47
CA LEU A 25 -2.26 15.16 31.79
C LEU A 25 -3.25 14.02 31.45
N TRP A 26 -4.52 14.22 31.77
CA TRP A 26 -5.56 13.26 31.42
C TRP A 26 -5.71 13.12 29.90
N GLY A 27 -5.77 14.25 29.18
CA GLY A 27 -5.85 14.25 27.72
C GLY A 27 -4.63 13.56 27.06
N GLN A 28 -3.44 13.81 27.61
CA GLN A 28 -2.22 13.14 27.16
C GLN A 28 -2.28 11.63 27.44
N ALA A 29 -2.72 11.20 28.60
CA ALA A 29 -2.88 9.79 28.93
C ALA A 29 -3.89 9.09 28.00
N GLN A 30 -4.98 9.78 27.60
CA GLN A 30 -5.93 9.26 26.62
C GLN A 30 -5.34 9.16 25.21
N TYR A 31 -4.52 10.13 24.78
CA TYR A 31 -3.95 10.17 23.45
C TYR A 31 -2.87 9.11 23.22
N PHE A 32 -2.03 8.87 24.23
CA PHE A 32 -0.92 7.90 24.18
C PHE A 32 -1.27 6.52 24.73
N GLY A 33 -2.34 6.44 25.52
CA GLY A 33 -2.79 5.17 26.10
C GLY A 33 -3.40 4.22 25.09
N ALA A 34 -3.47 2.93 25.45
CA ALA A 34 -4.10 1.92 24.63
C ALA A 34 -5.57 2.29 24.33
N GLY A 35 -5.97 2.12 23.06
CA GLY A 35 -7.32 2.40 22.58
C GLY A 35 -8.32 1.29 22.92
N PRO A 36 -9.63 1.56 22.75
CA PRO A 36 -10.70 0.63 23.09
C PRO A 36 -10.93 -0.47 22.05
N LEU A 37 -10.23 -0.47 20.92
CA LEU A 37 -10.46 -1.40 19.82
C LEU A 37 -10.16 -2.85 20.25
N SER A 38 -11.18 -3.70 20.29
CA SER A 38 -11.08 -5.08 20.78
C SER A 38 -10.48 -6.06 19.77
N GLU A 39 -10.46 -5.71 18.49
CA GLU A 39 -9.91 -6.51 17.39
C GLU A 39 -9.37 -5.59 16.28
N ALA A 40 -8.44 -6.08 15.48
CA ALA A 40 -7.92 -5.30 14.37
C ALA A 40 -9.01 -5.07 13.30
N LYS A 41 -9.08 -3.86 12.74
CA LYS A 41 -10.06 -3.47 11.71
C LYS A 41 -9.43 -2.71 10.56
N CYS A 42 -10.00 -2.85 9.36
CA CYS A 42 -9.65 -2.04 8.21
C CYS A 42 -10.37 -0.69 8.26
N LEU A 43 -9.60 0.38 8.15
CA LEU A 43 -10.07 1.76 8.08
C LEU A 43 -9.86 2.31 6.67
N LEU A 44 -10.95 2.61 5.97
CA LEU A 44 -10.88 3.31 4.70
C LEU A 44 -10.88 4.82 4.92
N VAL A 45 -9.89 5.51 4.38
CA VAL A 45 -9.77 6.98 4.34
C VAL A 45 -9.97 7.44 2.91
N ASP A 46 -11.04 8.19 2.66
CA ASP A 46 -11.41 8.67 1.34
C ASP A 46 -10.53 9.86 0.89
N ARG A 47 -10.40 10.07 -0.41
CA ARG A 47 -9.69 11.24 -0.94
C ARG A 47 -10.37 12.53 -0.52
N GLY A 48 -9.61 13.48 0.02
CA GLY A 48 -10.13 14.75 0.51
C GLY A 48 -10.90 14.65 1.84
N GLN A 49 -10.85 13.49 2.51
CA GLN A 49 -11.44 13.34 3.84
C GLN A 49 -10.69 14.22 4.85
N THR A 50 -11.45 14.88 5.72
CA THR A 50 -10.88 15.71 6.79
C THR A 50 -10.66 14.89 8.07
N MET A 51 -9.71 15.33 8.93
CA MET A 51 -9.46 14.69 10.23
C MET A 51 -10.73 14.65 11.11
N ARG A 52 -11.63 15.63 10.96
CA ARG A 52 -12.94 15.64 11.66
C ARG A 52 -13.82 14.45 11.23
N LYS A 53 -14.01 14.25 9.93
CA LYS A 53 -14.79 13.12 9.39
C LYS A 53 -14.13 11.79 9.77
N LEU A 54 -12.81 11.72 9.68
CA LEU A 54 -12.06 10.53 10.09
C LEU A 54 -12.28 10.21 11.57
N SER A 55 -12.23 11.20 12.46
CA SER A 55 -12.45 10.98 13.90
C SER A 55 -13.85 10.46 14.20
N GLN A 56 -14.87 10.86 13.44
CA GLN A 56 -16.23 10.34 13.58
C GLN A 56 -16.30 8.86 13.14
N LYS A 57 -15.71 8.53 12.00
CA LYS A 57 -15.64 7.16 11.50
C LYS A 57 -14.91 6.22 12.46
N LEU A 58 -13.81 6.68 13.05
CA LEU A 58 -13.06 5.92 14.06
C LEU A 58 -13.87 5.71 15.36
N ASP A 59 -14.66 6.69 15.73
CA ASP A 59 -15.58 6.60 16.89
C ASP A 59 -16.69 5.56 16.62
N GLU A 60 -17.32 5.62 15.46
CA GLU A 60 -18.32 4.64 15.01
C GLU A 60 -17.76 3.20 14.95
N MET A 61 -16.46 3.06 14.62
CA MET A 61 -15.76 1.77 14.64
C MET A 61 -15.41 1.29 16.06
N GLY A 62 -15.57 2.13 17.08
CA GLY A 62 -15.13 1.86 18.45
C GLY A 62 -13.61 1.93 18.64
N ALA A 63 -12.90 2.65 17.78
CA ALA A 63 -11.45 2.76 17.82
C ALA A 63 -10.96 3.94 18.68
N LEU A 64 -11.83 4.88 19.02
CA LEU A 64 -11.51 6.04 19.86
C LEU A 64 -12.35 6.06 21.12
N SER A 65 -11.72 6.42 22.23
CA SER A 65 -12.44 6.75 23.47
C SER A 65 -12.97 8.19 23.49
N GLN A 66 -12.24 9.12 22.84
CA GLN A 66 -12.53 10.55 22.81
C GLN A 66 -12.13 11.18 21.45
N PRO A 67 -13.06 11.33 20.50
CA PRO A 67 -12.76 11.90 19.19
C PRO A 67 -12.19 13.33 19.22
N ALA A 68 -12.56 14.11 20.24
CA ALA A 68 -12.04 15.46 20.40
C ALA A 68 -10.54 15.46 20.74
N ILE A 69 -10.09 14.55 21.61
CA ILE A 69 -8.68 14.41 22.01
C ILE A 69 -7.86 13.95 20.80
N PHE A 70 -8.38 13.00 20.02
CA PHE A 70 -7.73 12.57 18.78
C PHE A 70 -7.45 13.73 17.82
N ARG A 71 -8.45 14.61 17.59
CA ARG A 71 -8.28 15.79 16.73
C ARG A 71 -7.26 16.78 17.27
N ILE A 72 -7.35 17.11 18.57
CA ILE A 72 -6.44 18.06 19.23
C ILE A 72 -5.01 17.52 19.20
N GLY A 73 -4.81 16.25 19.55
CA GLY A 73 -3.49 15.62 19.51
C GLY A 73 -2.89 15.54 18.09
N SER A 74 -3.71 15.19 17.09
CA SER A 74 -3.29 15.16 15.69
C SER A 74 -2.94 16.55 15.15
N GLU A 75 -3.63 17.60 15.60
CA GLU A 75 -3.32 18.98 15.23
C GLU A 75 -2.02 19.45 15.90
N TYR A 76 -1.85 19.17 17.19
CA TYR A 76 -0.64 19.49 17.95
C TYR A 76 0.63 18.85 17.34
N GLU A 77 0.52 17.62 16.83
CA GLU A 77 1.60 16.91 16.14
C GLU A 77 1.71 17.28 14.65
N ASN A 78 0.98 18.27 14.15
CA ASN A 78 0.95 18.71 12.74
C ASN A 78 0.56 17.60 11.75
N LYS A 79 -0.23 16.60 12.16
CA LYS A 79 -0.65 15.46 11.35
C LYS A 79 -1.90 15.73 10.53
N THR A 80 -2.71 16.73 10.90
CA THR A 80 -4.01 17.00 10.24
C THR A 80 -3.89 17.24 8.75
N ALA A 81 -2.84 17.95 8.30
CA ALA A 81 -2.58 18.23 6.89
C ALA A 81 -1.90 17.07 6.15
N GLN A 82 -1.44 16.04 6.87
CA GLN A 82 -0.68 14.91 6.30
C GLN A 82 -1.56 13.67 6.07
N LEU A 83 -2.87 13.77 6.29
CA LEU A 83 -3.80 12.66 6.12
C LEU A 83 -3.70 12.09 4.69
N LYS A 84 -3.53 10.78 4.59
CA LYS A 84 -3.42 10.04 3.32
C LYS A 84 -4.70 9.27 3.05
N ALA A 85 -5.18 9.33 1.81
CA ALA A 85 -6.25 8.45 1.36
C ALA A 85 -5.71 7.03 1.18
N GLY A 86 -6.52 6.04 1.56
CA GLY A 86 -6.15 4.63 1.45
C GLY A 86 -6.90 3.76 2.44
N SER A 87 -6.64 2.47 2.40
CA SER A 87 -7.17 1.50 3.36
C SER A 87 -6.06 1.06 4.31
N PHE A 88 -6.27 1.27 5.60
CA PHE A 88 -5.25 1.07 6.64
C PHE A 88 -5.72 0.02 7.64
N LEU A 89 -4.82 -0.90 8.01
CA LEU A 89 -5.03 -1.80 9.13
C LEU A 89 -4.79 -1.04 10.44
N ILE A 90 -5.80 -1.01 11.29
CA ILE A 90 -5.71 -0.50 12.66
C ILE A 90 -5.63 -1.71 13.59
N PRO A 91 -4.48 -1.95 14.22
CA PRO A 91 -4.31 -3.06 15.16
C PRO A 91 -5.22 -2.95 16.40
N GLN A 92 -5.48 -4.09 17.02
CA GLN A 92 -6.15 -4.14 18.33
C GLN A 92 -5.43 -3.26 19.34
N GLY A 93 -6.19 -2.51 20.14
CA GLY A 93 -5.66 -1.69 21.23
C GLY A 93 -4.81 -0.49 20.79
N SER A 94 -4.78 -0.15 19.49
CA SER A 94 -4.01 1.00 18.98
C SER A 94 -4.40 2.29 19.71
N SER A 95 -3.39 3.03 20.20
CA SER A 95 -3.55 4.35 20.77
C SER A 95 -3.99 5.37 19.71
N MET A 96 -4.56 6.49 20.15
CA MET A 96 -4.93 7.58 19.22
C MET A 96 -3.73 8.10 18.43
N ARG A 97 -2.55 8.16 19.07
CA ARG A 97 -1.31 8.55 18.42
C ARG A 97 -0.90 7.56 17.31
N GLU A 98 -0.92 6.26 17.61
CA GLU A 98 -0.60 5.22 16.64
C GLU A 98 -1.56 5.24 15.44
N ILE A 99 -2.86 5.42 15.68
CA ILE A 99 -3.85 5.59 14.60
C ILE A 99 -3.52 6.82 13.75
N ALA A 100 -3.19 7.95 14.36
CA ALA A 100 -2.78 9.15 13.64
C ALA A 100 -1.51 8.92 12.82
N ASP A 101 -0.53 8.19 13.36
CA ASP A 101 0.70 7.80 12.64
C ASP A 101 0.40 6.91 11.42
N ILE A 102 -0.46 5.91 11.59
CA ILE A 102 -0.83 4.98 10.52
C ILE A 102 -1.47 5.72 9.35
N VAL A 103 -2.43 6.61 9.60
CA VAL A 103 -3.20 7.30 8.55
C VAL A 103 -2.46 8.48 7.91
N THR A 104 -1.34 8.92 8.49
CA THR A 104 -0.51 10.01 7.98
C THR A 104 0.83 9.54 7.40
N ARG A 105 1.27 8.33 7.77
CA ARG A 105 2.46 7.70 7.19
C ARG A 105 2.19 7.39 5.72
N GLY A 106 2.98 7.90 4.82
CA GLY A 106 2.90 7.53 3.41
C GLY A 106 3.20 6.03 3.22
N GLY A 107 2.61 5.43 2.20
CA GLY A 107 2.88 4.04 1.86
C GLY A 107 1.69 3.35 1.16
N ALA A 108 1.88 2.08 0.82
CA ALA A 108 0.82 1.26 0.25
C ALA A 108 -0.29 1.00 1.29
N ASN A 109 -1.52 0.86 0.80
CA ASN A 109 -2.63 0.40 1.62
C ASN A 109 -2.26 -0.92 2.32
N THR A 110 -2.51 -1.00 3.61
CA THR A 110 -2.18 -2.19 4.41
C THR A 110 -3.40 -3.09 4.66
N CYS A 111 -4.58 -2.68 4.20
CA CYS A 111 -5.84 -3.39 4.40
C CYS A 111 -6.77 -3.23 3.21
N GLY A 112 -7.79 -4.07 3.11
CA GLY A 112 -8.84 -4.00 2.07
C GLY A 112 -8.64 -5.02 0.95
N THR A 113 -9.38 -4.80 -0.15
CA THR A 113 -9.41 -5.70 -1.30
C THR A 113 -8.29 -5.37 -2.29
N GLU A 114 -7.66 -6.40 -2.83
CA GLU A 114 -6.64 -6.32 -3.87
C GLU A 114 -7.03 -7.24 -5.03
N ILE A 115 -6.93 -6.75 -6.26
CA ILE A 115 -6.99 -7.60 -7.45
C ILE A 115 -5.57 -7.77 -7.97
N VAL A 116 -5.14 -9.03 -8.05
CA VAL A 116 -3.81 -9.39 -8.55
C VAL A 116 -3.96 -10.06 -9.90
N PHE A 117 -3.48 -9.40 -10.95
CA PHE A 117 -3.33 -10.00 -12.27
C PHE A 117 -2.04 -10.80 -12.29
N ARG A 118 -2.14 -12.10 -12.41
CA ARG A 118 -1.00 -13.03 -12.44
C ARG A 118 -0.79 -13.54 -13.86
N LEU A 119 0.30 -13.10 -14.46
CA LEU A 119 0.74 -13.55 -15.79
C LEU A 119 1.71 -14.71 -15.60
N GLY A 120 1.22 -15.90 -15.79
CA GLY A 120 2.03 -17.13 -15.79
C GLY A 120 2.38 -17.57 -17.22
N ILE A 121 3.30 -18.51 -17.35
CA ILE A 121 3.69 -19.09 -18.66
C ILE A 121 2.53 -19.86 -19.29
N ASN A 122 1.75 -20.58 -18.49
CA ASN A 122 0.67 -21.47 -18.95
C ASN A 122 -0.74 -20.95 -18.67
N SER A 123 -0.88 -19.92 -17.85
CA SER A 123 -2.19 -19.38 -17.48
C SER A 123 -2.08 -17.93 -17.05
N THR A 124 -3.09 -17.16 -17.36
CA THR A 124 -3.21 -15.75 -16.98
C THR A 124 -4.50 -15.55 -16.18
N GLN A 125 -4.37 -15.17 -14.92
CA GLN A 125 -5.49 -15.14 -13.98
C GLN A 125 -5.59 -13.80 -13.27
N ALA A 126 -6.81 -13.38 -12.97
CA ALA A 126 -7.08 -12.36 -11.98
C ALA A 126 -7.54 -13.01 -10.68
N GLN A 127 -6.86 -12.68 -9.58
CA GLN A 127 -7.20 -13.15 -8.23
C GLN A 127 -7.75 -11.99 -7.42
N ILE A 128 -8.91 -12.17 -6.82
CA ILE A 128 -9.49 -11.22 -5.87
C ILE A 128 -9.06 -11.67 -4.48
N ARG A 129 -8.34 -10.81 -3.79
CA ARG A 129 -7.83 -11.07 -2.45
C ARG A 129 -8.35 -10.03 -1.48
N GLU A 130 -8.62 -10.46 -0.27
CA GLU A 130 -9.00 -9.58 0.82
C GLU A 130 -8.07 -9.79 2.01
N MET A 131 -7.69 -8.70 2.64
CA MET A 131 -6.92 -8.75 3.87
C MET A 131 -7.84 -9.09 5.04
N ASP A 132 -7.63 -10.25 5.66
CA ASP A 132 -8.21 -10.55 6.96
C ASP A 132 -7.50 -9.70 8.04
N PRO A 133 -8.19 -8.75 8.66
CA PRO A 133 -7.57 -7.85 9.62
C PRO A 133 -7.07 -8.57 10.89
N VAL A 134 -7.65 -9.72 11.24
CA VAL A 134 -7.28 -10.47 12.46
C VAL A 134 -6.01 -11.28 12.23
N THR A 135 -5.95 -12.05 11.15
CA THR A 135 -4.78 -12.89 10.83
C THR A 135 -3.70 -12.14 10.06
N GLN A 136 -4.00 -10.94 9.55
CA GLN A 136 -3.15 -10.11 8.68
C GLN A 136 -2.66 -10.84 7.43
N LYS A 137 -3.43 -11.81 6.96
CA LYS A 137 -3.14 -12.57 5.73
C LYS A 137 -4.08 -12.16 4.61
N LEU A 138 -3.55 -12.16 3.40
CA LEU A 138 -4.36 -12.02 2.19
C LEU A 138 -5.02 -13.36 1.90
N ILE A 139 -6.35 -13.38 1.91
CA ILE A 139 -7.17 -14.56 1.59
C ILE A 139 -7.69 -14.38 0.16
N GLU A 140 -7.53 -15.40 -0.67
CA GLU A 140 -8.14 -15.44 -2.00
C GLU A 140 -9.63 -15.69 -1.86
N ILE A 141 -10.44 -14.75 -2.38
CA ILE A 141 -11.91 -14.83 -2.35
C ILE A 141 -12.42 -15.49 -3.62
N ASP A 142 -11.80 -15.16 -4.76
CA ASP A 142 -12.20 -15.67 -6.07
C ASP A 142 -11.04 -15.52 -7.05
N SER A 143 -11.05 -16.33 -8.12
CA SER A 143 -10.09 -16.19 -9.22
C SER A 143 -10.70 -16.62 -10.55
N PHE A 144 -10.29 -16.01 -11.64
CA PHE A 144 -10.75 -16.35 -12.97
C PHE A 144 -9.66 -16.15 -14.02
N ASP A 145 -9.77 -16.85 -15.12
CA ASP A 145 -8.89 -16.68 -16.28
C ASP A 145 -9.21 -15.38 -17.02
N LEU A 146 -8.20 -14.58 -17.33
CA LEU A 146 -8.38 -13.27 -17.99
C LEU A 146 -8.89 -13.38 -19.44
N SER A 147 -8.83 -14.55 -20.06
CA SER A 147 -9.44 -14.81 -21.38
C SER A 147 -10.96 -14.96 -21.30
N LEU A 148 -11.52 -15.14 -20.09
CA LEU A 148 -12.93 -15.30 -19.85
C LEU A 148 -13.60 -13.99 -19.44
N ALA A 149 -14.92 -13.94 -19.60
CA ALA A 149 -15.69 -12.79 -19.13
C ALA A 149 -15.58 -12.63 -17.60
N PRO A 150 -15.32 -11.40 -17.09
CA PRO A 150 -15.17 -11.17 -15.67
C PRO A 150 -16.42 -11.59 -14.86
N PRO A 151 -16.25 -12.34 -13.77
CA PRO A 151 -17.35 -12.80 -12.93
C PRO A 151 -18.00 -11.66 -12.14
N ALA A 152 -19.18 -11.88 -11.59
CA ALA A 152 -19.89 -10.89 -10.79
C ALA A 152 -19.10 -10.42 -9.58
N ALA A 153 -18.30 -11.32 -8.97
CA ALA A 153 -17.41 -11.00 -7.85
C ALA A 153 -16.37 -9.94 -8.22
N TYR A 154 -15.73 -10.07 -9.39
CA TYR A 154 -14.78 -9.09 -9.91
C TYR A 154 -15.43 -7.71 -10.13
N LYS A 155 -16.58 -7.67 -10.82
CA LYS A 155 -17.32 -6.42 -11.08
C LYS A 155 -17.72 -5.72 -9.77
N LYS A 156 -18.11 -6.50 -8.75
CA LYS A 156 -18.41 -5.98 -7.42
C LYS A 156 -17.15 -5.46 -6.72
N ALA A 157 -16.03 -6.17 -6.82
CA ALA A 157 -14.76 -5.76 -6.22
C ALA A 157 -14.23 -4.46 -6.85
N VAL A 158 -14.30 -4.31 -8.19
CA VAL A 158 -13.84 -3.09 -8.90
C VAL A 158 -14.61 -1.83 -8.46
N ALA A 159 -15.85 -1.97 -7.99
CA ALA A 159 -16.64 -0.85 -7.48
C ALA A 159 -16.28 -0.46 -6.03
N LEU A 160 -15.45 -1.23 -5.32
CA LEU A 160 -15.08 -0.95 -3.94
C LEU A 160 -14.13 0.26 -3.85
N PRO A 161 -14.37 1.19 -2.92
CA PRO A 161 -13.43 2.27 -2.66
C PRO A 161 -12.14 1.71 -2.03
N GLY A 162 -10.99 2.26 -2.44
CA GLY A 162 -9.69 1.83 -1.90
C GLY A 162 -9.15 0.52 -2.47
N LEU A 163 -9.80 -0.05 -3.48
CA LEU A 163 -9.30 -1.21 -4.21
C LEU A 163 -7.90 -0.95 -4.77
N ARG A 164 -7.06 -1.96 -4.68
CA ARG A 164 -5.72 -1.96 -5.28
C ARG A 164 -5.66 -2.95 -6.42
N PHE A 165 -4.90 -2.58 -7.44
CA PHE A 165 -4.57 -3.47 -8.53
C PHE A 165 -3.08 -3.72 -8.55
N ARG A 166 -2.70 -4.96 -8.72
CA ARG A 166 -1.31 -5.40 -8.83
C ARG A 166 -1.16 -6.34 -10.02
N LEU A 167 -0.11 -6.17 -10.76
CA LEU A 167 0.33 -7.09 -11.78
C LEU A 167 1.55 -7.84 -11.27
N THR A 168 1.54 -9.17 -11.40
CA THR A 168 2.70 -10.02 -11.11
C THR A 168 2.95 -10.92 -12.32
N MET A 169 4.21 -11.10 -12.65
CA MET A 169 4.61 -11.90 -13.82
C MET A 169 5.53 -13.04 -13.39
N ALA A 170 5.36 -14.19 -14.03
CA ALA A 170 6.28 -15.30 -13.87
C ALA A 170 7.59 -15.02 -14.61
N GLU A 171 8.71 -15.46 -14.05
CA GLU A 171 9.98 -15.50 -14.75
C GLU A 171 9.89 -16.42 -15.97
N GLY A 172 10.53 -16.05 -17.07
CA GLY A 172 10.49 -16.80 -18.32
C GLY A 172 9.24 -16.62 -19.17
N ILE A 173 8.32 -15.72 -18.81
CA ILE A 173 7.20 -15.31 -19.68
C ILE A 173 7.74 -14.54 -20.88
N THR A 174 7.18 -14.77 -22.06
CA THR A 174 7.57 -14.06 -23.28
C THR A 174 6.94 -12.67 -23.38
N SER A 175 7.58 -11.75 -24.08
CA SER A 175 7.04 -10.41 -24.36
C SER A 175 5.69 -10.47 -25.07
N TRP A 176 5.50 -11.46 -25.97
CA TRP A 176 4.22 -11.70 -26.63
C TRP A 176 3.12 -12.07 -25.63
N GLN A 177 3.39 -13.00 -24.71
CA GLN A 177 2.43 -13.40 -23.68
C GLN A 177 2.06 -12.24 -22.75
N VAL A 178 3.03 -11.38 -22.40
CA VAL A 178 2.78 -10.18 -21.62
C VAL A 178 1.82 -9.23 -22.35
N VAL A 179 2.09 -8.93 -23.63
CA VAL A 179 1.25 -8.05 -24.45
C VAL A 179 -0.17 -8.60 -24.59
N GLU A 180 -0.31 -9.90 -24.88
CA GLU A 180 -1.62 -10.56 -24.96
C GLU A 180 -2.39 -10.45 -23.63
N ALA A 181 -1.73 -10.74 -22.51
CA ALA A 181 -2.35 -10.65 -21.20
C ALA A 181 -2.77 -9.21 -20.84
N LEU A 182 -1.91 -8.23 -21.10
CA LEU A 182 -2.23 -6.81 -20.86
C LEU A 182 -3.42 -6.33 -21.70
N SER A 183 -3.61 -6.91 -22.90
CA SER A 183 -4.76 -6.57 -23.76
C SER A 183 -6.09 -7.01 -23.14
N ASN A 184 -6.09 -8.07 -22.32
CA ASN A 184 -7.25 -8.61 -21.64
C ASN A 184 -7.54 -7.96 -20.27
N ILE A 185 -6.69 -7.06 -19.79
CA ILE A 185 -6.92 -6.32 -18.52
C ILE A 185 -7.79 -5.11 -18.82
N ASP A 186 -9.01 -5.13 -18.32
CA ASP A 186 -10.06 -4.14 -18.59
C ASP A 186 -9.86 -2.76 -17.95
N ILE A 187 -9.09 -2.69 -16.85
CA ILE A 187 -8.76 -1.44 -16.18
C ILE A 187 -7.68 -0.62 -16.91
N LEU A 188 -6.96 -1.24 -17.85
CA LEU A 188 -5.92 -0.58 -18.65
C LEU A 188 -6.53 0.00 -19.94
N THR A 189 -5.95 1.12 -20.40
CA THR A 189 -6.40 1.85 -21.58
C THR A 189 -5.33 1.90 -22.67
N GLY A 190 -5.75 2.23 -23.90
CA GLY A 190 -4.87 2.34 -25.07
C GLY A 190 -4.43 1.00 -25.62
N ASP A 191 -3.98 0.99 -26.89
CA ASP A 191 -3.54 -0.19 -27.60
C ASP A 191 -2.02 -0.34 -27.57
N ILE A 192 -1.53 -1.57 -27.70
CA ILE A 192 -0.11 -1.88 -27.86
C ILE A 192 0.13 -2.10 -29.35
N LEU A 193 0.95 -1.22 -29.96
CA LEU A 193 1.24 -1.26 -31.39
C LEU A 193 2.40 -2.20 -31.75
N GLU A 194 3.35 -2.36 -30.82
CA GLU A 194 4.55 -3.15 -31.04
C GLU A 194 4.84 -4.05 -29.84
N ILE A 195 5.28 -5.27 -30.11
CA ILE A 195 5.72 -6.21 -29.08
C ILE A 195 7.16 -5.86 -28.71
N PRO A 196 7.47 -5.57 -27.43
CA PRO A 196 8.84 -5.32 -27.00
C PRO A 196 9.76 -6.52 -27.27
N ALA A 197 11.06 -6.26 -27.42
CA ALA A 197 12.05 -7.31 -27.59
C ALA A 197 12.04 -8.31 -26.43
N GLU A 198 12.32 -9.58 -26.69
CA GLU A 198 12.42 -10.57 -25.61
C GLU A 198 13.53 -10.21 -24.63
N GLY A 199 13.24 -10.40 -23.33
CA GLY A 199 14.14 -10.05 -22.24
C GLY A 199 14.20 -8.55 -21.91
N SER A 200 13.44 -7.69 -22.61
CA SER A 200 13.41 -6.24 -22.33
C SER A 200 12.43 -5.84 -21.23
N LEU A 201 11.60 -6.74 -20.73
CA LEU A 201 10.59 -6.47 -19.72
C LEU A 201 11.02 -7.04 -18.36
N ALA A 202 11.08 -6.21 -17.33
CA ALA A 202 11.35 -6.68 -15.97
C ALA A 202 10.13 -7.44 -15.41
N THR A 203 10.31 -8.69 -15.03
CA THR A 203 9.27 -9.59 -14.51
C THR A 203 9.10 -9.44 -12.99
N ILE A 204 8.79 -8.23 -12.55
CA ILE A 204 8.52 -7.90 -11.14
C ILE A 204 7.04 -7.60 -10.91
N SER A 205 6.72 -7.20 -9.69
CA SER A 205 5.36 -6.78 -9.32
C SER A 205 5.17 -5.28 -9.58
N TYR A 206 4.08 -4.92 -10.27
CA TYR A 206 3.71 -3.53 -10.59
C TYR A 206 2.37 -3.16 -9.96
N GLU A 207 2.31 -2.02 -9.30
CA GLU A 207 1.03 -1.40 -8.95
C GLU A 207 0.40 -0.78 -10.19
N LEU A 208 -0.91 -1.04 -10.35
CA LEU A 208 -1.72 -0.48 -11.43
C LEU A 208 -2.79 0.44 -10.85
N ARG A 209 -3.21 1.38 -11.68
CA ARG A 209 -4.35 2.26 -11.40
C ARG A 209 -5.37 2.13 -12.53
N ASN A 210 -6.63 2.28 -12.18
CA ASN A 210 -7.68 2.35 -13.19
C ASN A 210 -7.41 3.53 -14.15
N GLY A 211 -7.35 3.25 -15.45
CA GLY A 211 -7.01 4.21 -16.49
C GLY A 211 -5.52 4.31 -16.84
N ASP A 212 -4.62 3.55 -16.19
CA ASP A 212 -3.23 3.45 -16.63
C ASP A 212 -3.20 3.00 -18.10
N THR A 213 -2.23 3.53 -18.86
CA THR A 213 -2.06 3.10 -20.26
C THR A 213 -1.18 1.88 -20.37
N ARG A 214 -1.53 0.95 -21.26
CA ARG A 214 -0.73 -0.26 -21.55
C ARG A 214 0.69 0.11 -21.99
N THR A 215 0.82 1.09 -22.88
CA THR A 215 2.13 1.59 -23.33
C THR A 215 2.96 2.19 -22.20
N GLY A 216 2.36 2.99 -21.31
CA GLY A 216 3.04 3.55 -20.15
C GLY A 216 3.50 2.48 -19.16
N LEU A 217 2.74 1.40 -19.01
CA LEU A 217 3.13 0.26 -18.19
C LEU A 217 4.32 -0.49 -18.82
N LEU A 218 4.27 -0.78 -20.14
CA LEU A 218 5.39 -1.41 -20.85
C LEU A 218 6.67 -0.55 -20.77
N GLN A 219 6.56 0.77 -20.91
CA GLN A 219 7.71 1.65 -20.75
C GLN A 219 8.33 1.57 -19.34
N ARG A 220 7.51 1.50 -18.29
CA ARG A 220 8.01 1.29 -16.92
C ARG A 220 8.74 -0.06 -16.78
N MET A 221 8.21 -1.11 -17.42
CA MET A 221 8.85 -2.44 -17.43
C MET A 221 10.21 -2.41 -18.12
N ILE A 222 10.29 -1.76 -19.29
CA ILE A 222 11.54 -1.61 -20.06
C ILE A 222 12.57 -0.82 -19.26
N GLN A 223 12.20 0.35 -18.74
CA GLN A 223 13.11 1.19 -17.94
C GLN A 223 13.63 0.47 -16.70
N THR A 224 12.79 -0.32 -16.05
CA THR A 224 13.20 -1.12 -14.89
C THR A 224 14.20 -2.19 -15.28
N GLN A 225 13.96 -2.88 -16.41
CA GLN A 225 14.88 -3.91 -16.93
C GLN A 225 16.23 -3.31 -17.33
N GLU A 226 16.22 -2.17 -18.00
CA GLU A 226 17.44 -1.45 -18.36
C GLU A 226 18.24 -1.03 -17.12
N SER A 227 17.58 -0.56 -16.07
CA SER A 227 18.24 -0.22 -14.79
C SER A 227 18.89 -1.45 -14.17
N TYR A 228 18.17 -2.55 -14.04
CA TYR A 228 18.70 -3.79 -13.48
C TYR A 228 19.89 -4.33 -14.27
N LEU A 229 19.77 -4.32 -15.60
CA LEU A 229 20.84 -4.79 -16.47
C LEU A 229 22.08 -3.90 -16.39
N SER A 230 21.89 -2.59 -16.35
CA SER A 230 22.97 -1.61 -16.16
C SER A 230 23.69 -1.77 -14.84
N GLU A 231 22.94 -1.92 -13.75
CA GLU A 231 23.49 -2.13 -12.41
C GLU A 231 24.27 -3.44 -12.32
N ALA A 232 23.70 -4.54 -12.83
CA ALA A 232 24.36 -5.84 -12.86
C ALA A 232 25.64 -5.79 -13.70
N TRP A 233 25.62 -5.12 -14.85
CA TRP A 233 26.77 -4.96 -15.72
C TRP A 233 27.89 -4.16 -15.08
N ALA A 234 27.55 -3.10 -14.32
CA ALA A 234 28.54 -2.30 -13.59
C ALA A 234 29.26 -3.10 -12.50
N LEU A 235 28.59 -4.09 -11.90
CA LEU A 235 29.12 -4.95 -10.84
C LEU A 235 29.76 -6.26 -11.37
N ARG A 236 29.88 -6.44 -12.69
CA ARG A 236 30.44 -7.66 -13.26
C ARG A 236 31.90 -7.89 -12.87
N ALA A 237 32.31 -9.15 -12.79
CA ALA A 237 33.73 -9.51 -12.59
C ALA A 237 34.58 -9.03 -13.78
N GLU A 238 35.81 -8.67 -13.53
CA GLU A 238 36.78 -8.32 -14.58
C GLU A 238 37.18 -9.57 -15.38
N GLY A 239 37.43 -9.39 -16.69
CA GLY A 239 37.93 -10.46 -17.56
C GLY A 239 36.85 -11.44 -18.05
N LEU A 240 35.56 -11.16 -17.86
CA LEU A 240 34.51 -11.96 -18.45
C LEU A 240 34.57 -11.87 -20.00
N PRO A 241 34.33 -12.98 -20.71
CA PRO A 241 34.33 -13.01 -22.20
C PRO A 241 32.99 -12.46 -22.77
N LEU A 242 32.48 -11.38 -22.18
CA LEU A 242 31.24 -10.71 -22.56
C LEU A 242 31.55 -9.26 -22.88
N SER A 243 31.07 -8.76 -24.01
CA SER A 243 31.33 -7.41 -24.49
C SER A 243 30.20 -6.44 -24.18
N THR A 244 28.97 -6.93 -24.02
CA THR A 244 27.78 -6.11 -23.84
C THR A 244 26.89 -6.64 -22.70
N PRO A 245 26.08 -5.74 -22.07
CA PRO A 245 25.05 -6.16 -21.11
C PRO A 245 24.07 -7.18 -21.71
N GLN A 246 23.71 -7.04 -22.96
CA GLN A 246 22.79 -7.93 -23.67
C GLN A 246 23.33 -9.35 -23.80
N GLU A 247 24.65 -9.50 -24.08
CA GLU A 247 25.29 -10.83 -24.07
C GLU A 247 25.21 -11.47 -22.70
N ALA A 248 25.39 -10.67 -21.63
CA ALA A 248 25.22 -11.16 -20.24
C ALA A 248 23.79 -11.61 -19.96
N LEU A 249 22.79 -10.88 -20.41
CA LEU A 249 21.37 -11.25 -20.26
C LEU A 249 21.05 -12.55 -21.01
N ILE A 250 21.53 -12.70 -22.25
CA ILE A 250 21.35 -13.93 -23.04
C ILE A 250 22.01 -15.12 -22.33
N LEU A 251 23.23 -14.97 -21.87
CA LEU A 251 23.93 -16.05 -21.14
C LEU A 251 23.18 -16.41 -19.86
N ALA A 252 22.73 -15.41 -19.08
CA ALA A 252 21.96 -15.62 -17.86
C ALA A 252 20.66 -16.40 -18.14
N SER A 253 19.95 -16.09 -19.22
CA SER A 253 18.73 -16.78 -19.60
C SER A 253 18.95 -18.25 -19.99
N ILE A 254 20.10 -18.56 -20.62
CA ILE A 254 20.50 -19.93 -20.93
C ILE A 254 20.83 -20.67 -19.63
N ILE A 255 21.64 -20.08 -18.76
CA ILE A 255 22.02 -20.68 -17.47
C ILE A 255 20.77 -20.96 -16.62
N GLU A 256 19.82 -20.03 -16.57
CA GLU A 256 18.58 -20.23 -15.83
C GLU A 256 17.77 -21.42 -16.34
N LYS A 257 17.67 -21.60 -17.65
CA LYS A 257 16.92 -22.70 -18.26
C LYS A 257 17.61 -24.06 -18.11
N GLU A 258 18.94 -24.08 -18.16
CA GLU A 258 19.72 -25.32 -18.08
C GLU A 258 19.99 -25.76 -16.64
N THR A 259 19.95 -24.84 -15.65
CA THR A 259 20.28 -25.16 -14.27
C THR A 259 19.05 -25.13 -13.36
N ALA A 260 18.63 -26.31 -12.89
CA ALA A 260 17.49 -26.46 -11.99
C ALA A 260 17.76 -25.94 -10.57
N MET A 261 19.04 -26.01 -10.09
CA MET A 261 19.41 -25.63 -8.73
C MET A 261 20.17 -24.30 -8.71
N ALA A 262 19.77 -23.40 -7.81
CA ALA A 262 20.41 -22.09 -7.64
C ALA A 262 21.92 -22.20 -7.29
N ALA A 263 22.35 -23.27 -6.65
CA ALA A 263 23.76 -23.51 -6.30
C ALA A 263 24.65 -23.77 -7.55
N GLU A 264 24.07 -24.20 -8.64
CA GLU A 264 24.77 -24.49 -9.90
C GLU A 264 24.89 -23.28 -10.83
N ARG A 265 24.23 -22.18 -10.48
CA ARG A 265 24.20 -20.90 -11.24
C ARG A 265 25.39 -19.98 -10.93
N ARG A 266 26.53 -20.52 -10.51
CA ARG A 266 27.75 -19.76 -10.14
C ARG A 266 28.75 -19.70 -11.29
#